data_dfbca1aed8f164e970b5fe056f25aa6b
#
_entry.id   dfbca1aed8f164e970b5fe056f25aa6b
#
_cell.length_a   1.000
_cell.length_b   1.000
_cell.length_c   1.000
_cell.angle_alpha   90.00
_cell.angle_beta   90.00
_cell.angle_gamma   90.00
#
_symmetry.space_group_name_H-M   'P 1'
#
loop_
_entity.id
_entity.type
_entity.pdbx_description
1 polymer ?
#
loop_
_entity_poly.entity_id
_entity_poly.type
_entity_poly.pdbx_seq_one_letter_code
_entity_poly.pdbx_strand_id
1 'polypeptide(L)'
;VGARLQERRSSPWERGPQRKDVLGGDEGSPAGGETPATGNQRTEWNPDDQDDERNWDKIWNFQAKPDDLLIATYTKAGTTWTQEIVDMIHNDGDVQKCQRANTFDRHPFIEWTLPLPLNSGLAFLAIKMPSPRTLKTHLPVQMVPPSFWKENVKIIYMARNAKDSLVSYYHFSRMNKMFPDPGPWEEYIEAFKAGKVLWGSWYDHVRGWWDAKDRPRILTSSTRT
;
A
#
# COMPACT_ATOMS: atom_id res chain seq x y z
N VAL A 1 38.48 -12.46 -20.35
CA VAL A 1 37.07 -12.16 -20.66
C VAL A 1 36.37 -12.06 -19.30
N GLY A 2 36.29 -10.83 -18.72
CA GLY A 2 35.72 -10.59 -17.40
C GLY A 2 34.24 -10.29 -17.51
N ALA A 3 33.43 -11.16 -16.94
CA ALA A 3 32.02 -10.89 -16.71
C ALA A 3 31.88 -9.99 -15.48
N ARG A 4 31.46 -8.73 -15.64
CA ARG A 4 31.02 -7.87 -14.55
C ARG A 4 29.73 -8.42 -13.98
N LEU A 5 29.78 -8.89 -12.73
CA LEU A 5 28.59 -9.13 -11.93
C LEU A 5 27.92 -7.78 -11.67
N GLN A 6 26.80 -7.57 -12.30
CA GLN A 6 25.92 -6.43 -12.02
C GLN A 6 25.25 -6.69 -10.67
N GLU A 7 25.68 -5.95 -9.63
CA GLU A 7 25.03 -5.99 -8.31
C GLU A 7 23.54 -5.67 -8.49
N ARG A 8 22.70 -6.62 -8.11
CA ARG A 8 21.25 -6.43 -8.03
C ARG A 8 20.98 -5.43 -6.93
N ARG A 9 20.54 -4.22 -7.28
CA ARG A 9 19.97 -3.31 -6.30
C ARG A 9 18.69 -3.93 -5.76
N SER A 10 18.65 -4.16 -4.44
CA SER A 10 17.46 -4.63 -3.74
C SER A 10 16.32 -3.61 -3.88
N SER A 11 15.09 -4.10 -4.04
CA SER A 11 13.90 -3.25 -4.12
C SER A 11 13.74 -2.43 -2.82
N PRO A 12 13.06 -1.28 -2.86
CA PRO A 12 12.75 -0.49 -1.66
C PRO A 12 12.07 -1.31 -0.55
N TRP A 13 11.34 -2.35 -0.94
CA TRP A 13 10.62 -3.26 -0.06
C TRP A 13 11.51 -4.28 0.66
N GLU A 14 12.75 -4.48 0.19
CA GLU A 14 13.74 -5.37 0.81
C GLU A 14 14.61 -4.65 1.86
N ARG A 15 14.59 -3.30 1.84
CA ARG A 15 15.34 -2.47 2.78
C ARG A 15 14.39 -1.90 3.82
N GLY A 16 14.30 -2.54 4.98
CA GLY A 16 13.70 -1.91 6.16
C GLY A 16 14.40 -0.59 6.50
N PRO A 17 13.74 0.33 7.26
CA PRO A 17 14.29 1.65 7.56
C PRO A 17 15.64 1.52 8.26
N GLN A 18 16.71 1.96 7.60
CA GLN A 18 18.05 2.08 8.20
C GLN A 18 18.09 3.37 9.01
N ARG A 19 18.41 3.28 10.29
CA ARG A 19 18.70 4.45 11.13
C ARG A 19 19.90 5.18 10.54
N LYS A 20 19.70 6.39 10.01
CA LYS A 20 20.77 7.37 9.81
C LYS A 20 20.86 8.22 11.06
N ASP A 21 22.02 8.23 11.67
CA ASP A 21 22.38 9.13 12.76
C ASP A 21 22.29 10.58 12.27
N VAL A 22 21.57 11.39 13.03
CA VAL A 22 21.40 12.83 12.79
C VAL A 22 22.65 13.55 13.26
N LEU A 23 23.48 14.04 12.34
CA LEU A 23 24.41 15.14 12.61
C LEU A 23 24.41 16.13 11.43
N GLY A 24 24.14 17.34 11.78
CA GLY A 24 23.96 18.60 11.20
C GLY A 24 24.78 19.10 10.01
N GLY A 25 24.31 20.22 9.44
CA GLY A 25 25.12 21.18 8.64
C GLY A 25 24.43 21.69 7.40
N ASP A 26 23.91 22.75 7.45
CA ASP A 26 23.69 24.08 6.88
C ASP A 26 24.08 24.35 5.41
N GLU A 27 23.24 25.21 4.77
CA GLU A 27 23.44 26.21 3.74
C GLU A 27 23.50 25.83 2.24
N GLY A 28 22.67 26.56 1.46
CA GLY A 28 23.01 27.07 0.16
C GLY A 28 22.00 26.89 -0.99
N SER A 29 21.08 27.86 -1.18
CA SER A 29 20.40 28.11 -2.46
C SER A 29 21.33 28.81 -3.46
N PRO A 30 21.16 28.70 -4.80
CA PRO A 30 20.30 29.62 -5.49
C PRO A 30 19.54 29.13 -6.74
N ALA A 31 18.63 29.99 -7.16
CA ALA A 31 17.65 29.94 -8.23
C ALA A 31 18.20 29.70 -9.65
N GLY A 32 17.33 29.13 -10.50
CA GLY A 32 17.44 29.16 -11.96
C GLY A 32 16.19 28.57 -12.59
N GLY A 33 15.36 29.45 -13.20
CA GLY A 33 14.09 29.08 -13.82
C GLY A 33 14.28 28.48 -15.20
N GLU A 34 13.41 27.51 -15.56
CA GLU A 34 13.09 27.20 -16.96
C GLU A 34 11.62 26.79 -17.08
N THR A 35 10.98 27.22 -18.14
CA THR A 35 9.58 27.09 -18.50
C THR A 35 9.18 25.67 -18.89
N PRO A 36 7.92 25.25 -18.68
CA PRO A 36 7.50 23.88 -18.91
C PRO A 36 7.17 23.60 -20.37
N ALA A 37 7.78 22.57 -20.92
CA ALA A 37 7.39 21.97 -22.19
C ALA A 37 6.16 21.05 -21.96
N THR A 38 5.10 21.32 -22.70
CA THR A 38 3.90 20.48 -22.81
C THR A 38 4.25 19.18 -23.53
N GLY A 39 4.36 18.10 -22.77
CA GLY A 39 4.51 16.75 -23.29
C GLY A 39 3.82 15.76 -22.36
N ASN A 40 2.90 15.00 -22.93
CA ASN A 40 2.14 13.94 -22.27
C ASN A 40 3.10 12.80 -21.89
N GLN A 41 3.91 13.00 -20.82
CA GLN A 41 4.81 11.99 -20.30
C GLN A 41 4.02 11.10 -19.33
N ARG A 42 3.82 9.84 -19.72
CA ARG A 42 3.52 8.76 -18.80
C ARG A 42 4.60 8.78 -17.72
N THR A 43 4.23 9.10 -16.51
CA THR A 43 5.11 8.91 -15.36
C THR A 43 5.23 7.41 -15.13
N GLU A 44 6.28 6.82 -15.65
CA GLU A 44 6.69 5.47 -15.27
C GLU A 44 7.01 5.51 -13.77
N TRP A 45 6.42 4.58 -13.02
CA TRP A 45 6.78 4.37 -11.63
C TRP A 45 8.28 4.03 -11.56
N ASN A 46 9.06 4.90 -10.96
CA ASN A 46 10.49 4.72 -10.80
C ASN A 46 10.80 4.50 -9.31
N PRO A 47 11.23 3.30 -8.91
CA PRO A 47 11.58 3.00 -7.52
C PRO A 47 12.78 3.79 -6.99
N ASP A 48 13.53 4.48 -7.86
CA ASP A 48 14.67 5.31 -7.51
C ASP A 48 14.30 6.80 -7.34
N ASP A 49 13.01 7.15 -7.40
CA ASP A 49 12.57 8.54 -7.28
C ASP A 49 12.64 9.01 -5.81
N GLN A 50 13.34 10.12 -5.56
CA GLN A 50 13.49 10.71 -4.21
C GLN A 50 12.13 11.07 -3.56
N ASP A 51 11.06 11.18 -4.36
CA ASP A 51 9.71 11.37 -3.86
C ASP A 51 9.16 10.12 -3.16
N ASP A 52 9.63 8.93 -3.51
CA ASP A 52 9.23 7.67 -2.87
C ASP A 52 9.78 7.54 -1.44
N GLU A 53 11.02 7.96 -1.18
CA GLU A 53 11.58 7.94 0.19
C GLU A 53 10.83 8.91 1.11
N ARG A 54 10.54 10.13 0.63
CA ARG A 54 9.77 11.13 1.40
C ARG A 54 8.33 10.71 1.65
N ASN A 55 7.72 9.98 0.72
CA ASN A 55 6.38 9.44 0.87
C ASN A 55 6.37 8.25 1.84
N TRP A 56 7.43 7.44 1.84
CA TRP A 56 7.56 6.34 2.79
C TRP A 56 7.64 6.84 4.23
N ASP A 57 8.41 7.89 4.50
CA ASP A 57 8.48 8.50 5.83
C ASP A 57 7.12 8.98 6.33
N LYS A 58 6.28 9.54 5.46
CA LYS A 58 4.91 9.94 5.80
C LYS A 58 4.04 8.73 6.17
N ILE A 59 4.16 7.63 5.41
CA ILE A 59 3.43 6.39 5.68
C ILE A 59 3.91 5.80 7.01
N TRP A 60 5.21 5.67 7.21
CA TRP A 60 5.82 5.09 8.41
C TRP A 60 5.47 5.87 9.67
N ASN A 61 5.39 7.18 9.57
CA ASN A 61 5.03 8.08 10.67
C ASN A 61 3.51 8.33 10.78
N PHE A 62 2.68 7.58 10.05
CA PHE A 62 1.21 7.68 10.17
C PHE A 62 0.78 7.43 11.61
N GLN A 63 -0.16 8.25 12.11
CA GLN A 63 -0.67 8.13 13.47
C GLN A 63 -2.03 7.45 13.46
N ALA A 64 -2.03 6.20 13.89
CA ALA A 64 -3.25 5.45 14.17
C ALA A 64 -3.91 5.96 15.45
N LYS A 65 -5.22 5.74 15.58
CA LYS A 65 -6.01 6.03 16.79
C LYS A 65 -6.47 4.71 17.42
N PRO A 66 -6.69 4.67 18.75
CA PRO A 66 -7.06 3.43 19.45
C PRO A 66 -8.36 2.78 18.96
N ASP A 67 -9.27 3.57 18.40
CA ASP A 67 -10.58 3.16 17.88
C ASP A 67 -10.59 2.92 16.37
N ASP A 68 -9.45 3.02 15.71
CA ASP A 68 -9.32 2.65 14.30
C ASP A 68 -9.54 1.14 14.08
N LEU A 69 -9.95 0.80 12.87
CA LEU A 69 -9.94 -0.55 12.32
C LEU A 69 -9.08 -0.58 11.06
N LEU A 70 -8.11 -1.48 11.00
CA LEU A 70 -7.28 -1.68 9.81
C LEU A 70 -7.71 -2.94 9.06
N ILE A 71 -8.06 -2.79 7.79
CA ILE A 71 -8.28 -3.91 6.87
C ILE A 71 -6.99 -4.12 6.08
N ALA A 72 -6.30 -5.21 6.36
CA ALA A 72 -5.05 -5.61 5.71
C ALA A 72 -5.29 -6.78 4.77
N THR A 73 -4.81 -6.68 3.54
CA THR A 73 -4.96 -7.73 2.52
C THR A 73 -3.79 -7.69 1.55
N TYR A 74 -3.40 -8.81 0.98
CA TYR A 74 -2.68 -8.72 -0.29
C TYR A 74 -3.60 -8.15 -1.36
N THR A 75 -3.04 -7.51 -2.38
CA THR A 75 -3.85 -6.94 -3.47
C THR A 75 -4.74 -8.00 -4.10
N LYS A 76 -5.99 -7.63 -4.44
CA LYS A 76 -7.01 -8.52 -5.04
C LYS A 76 -7.47 -9.69 -4.16
N ALA A 77 -7.21 -9.65 -2.85
CA ALA A 77 -7.68 -10.68 -1.92
C ALA A 77 -9.08 -10.43 -1.34
N GLY A 78 -9.85 -9.49 -1.89
CA GLY A 78 -11.23 -9.21 -1.45
C GLY A 78 -11.35 -7.98 -0.56
N THR A 79 -10.42 -7.03 -0.65
CA THR A 79 -10.38 -5.80 0.15
C THR A 79 -11.69 -5.02 0.10
N THR A 80 -12.17 -4.69 -1.11
CA THR A 80 -13.41 -3.94 -1.29
C THR A 80 -14.61 -4.68 -0.72
N TRP A 81 -14.67 -6.01 -0.89
CA TRP A 81 -15.71 -6.83 -0.30
C TRP A 81 -15.71 -6.75 1.22
N THR A 82 -14.54 -6.87 1.84
CA THR A 82 -14.37 -6.75 3.29
C THR A 82 -14.76 -5.35 3.79
N GLN A 83 -14.37 -4.30 3.06
CA GLN A 83 -14.72 -2.91 3.38
C GLN A 83 -16.24 -2.71 3.39
N GLU A 84 -16.95 -3.21 2.38
CA GLU A 84 -18.42 -3.10 2.32
C GLU A 84 -19.10 -3.88 3.46
N ILE A 85 -18.61 -5.09 3.80
CA ILE A 85 -19.13 -5.85 4.95
C ILE A 85 -18.95 -5.08 6.24
N VAL A 86 -17.75 -4.54 6.48
CA VAL A 86 -17.42 -3.77 7.68
C VAL A 86 -18.28 -2.50 7.77
N ASP A 87 -18.45 -1.80 6.66
CA ASP A 87 -19.29 -0.60 6.62
C ASP A 87 -20.77 -0.92 6.90
N MET A 88 -21.26 -2.03 6.36
CA MET A 88 -22.61 -2.53 6.67
C MET A 88 -22.78 -2.86 8.17
N ILE A 89 -21.79 -3.48 8.78
CA ILE A 89 -21.83 -3.78 10.22
C ILE A 89 -21.84 -2.48 11.04
N HIS A 90 -20.97 -1.51 10.70
CA HIS A 90 -20.88 -0.24 11.39
C HIS A 90 -22.14 0.64 11.25
N ASN A 91 -22.93 0.41 10.23
CA ASN A 91 -24.17 1.13 9.96
C ASN A 91 -25.44 0.30 10.21
N ASP A 92 -25.34 -0.77 11.01
CA ASP A 92 -26.49 -1.62 11.40
C ASP A 92 -27.30 -2.15 10.20
N GLY A 93 -26.65 -2.41 9.08
CA GLY A 93 -27.27 -2.89 7.84
C GLY A 93 -27.95 -1.81 6.99
N ASP A 94 -27.79 -0.53 7.32
CA ASP A 94 -28.38 0.57 6.57
C ASP A 94 -27.63 0.81 5.24
N VAL A 95 -28.20 0.30 4.15
CA VAL A 95 -27.63 0.41 2.80
C VAL A 95 -27.45 1.86 2.35
N GLN A 96 -28.38 2.76 2.72
CA GLN A 96 -28.28 4.17 2.29
C GLN A 96 -27.09 4.86 2.94
N LYS A 97 -26.84 4.59 4.23
CA LYS A 97 -25.65 5.08 4.90
C LYS A 97 -24.37 4.54 4.26
N CYS A 98 -24.36 3.29 3.82
CA CYS A 98 -23.20 2.70 3.16
C CYS A 98 -22.95 3.28 1.75
N GLN A 99 -23.95 3.87 1.12
CA GLN A 99 -23.82 4.54 -0.18
C GLN A 99 -23.46 6.04 -0.10
N ARG A 100 -23.13 6.57 1.10
CA ARG A 100 -22.85 8.00 1.34
C ARG A 100 -21.66 8.55 0.54
N ALA A 101 -20.72 7.70 0.15
CA ALA A 101 -19.54 8.07 -0.63
C ALA A 101 -18.92 6.82 -1.28
N ASN A 102 -17.92 7.01 -2.15
CA ASN A 102 -17.19 5.90 -2.72
C ASN A 102 -16.30 5.20 -1.66
N THR A 103 -15.87 3.97 -1.94
CA THR A 103 -15.11 3.14 -1.00
C THR A 103 -13.77 3.76 -0.61
N PHE A 104 -13.12 4.53 -1.49
CA PHE A 104 -11.85 5.18 -1.20
C PHE A 104 -11.99 6.32 -0.17
N ASP A 105 -13.10 7.04 -0.23
CA ASP A 105 -13.37 8.13 0.72
C ASP A 105 -13.82 7.58 2.08
N ARG A 106 -14.57 6.47 2.09
CA ARG A 106 -15.05 5.82 3.31
C ARG A 106 -13.93 5.06 4.05
N HIS A 107 -12.98 4.50 3.30
CA HIS A 107 -11.91 3.63 3.82
C HIS A 107 -10.56 4.01 3.19
N PRO A 108 -9.91 5.07 3.67
CA PRO A 108 -8.66 5.55 3.10
C PRO A 108 -7.56 4.49 3.09
N PHE A 109 -6.76 4.54 2.04
CA PHE A 109 -5.65 3.64 1.78
C PHE A 109 -4.36 4.28 2.31
N ILE A 110 -3.77 3.74 3.38
CA ILE A 110 -2.71 4.43 4.13
C ILE A 110 -1.42 4.62 3.35
N GLU A 111 -1.07 3.71 2.44
CA GLU A 111 0.14 3.81 1.62
C GLU A 111 -0.10 4.42 0.22
N TRP A 112 -1.33 4.83 -0.12
CA TRP A 112 -1.58 5.41 -1.42
C TRP A 112 -1.32 6.91 -1.40
N THR A 113 -0.21 7.32 -2.00
CA THR A 113 0.14 8.72 -2.25
C THR A 113 -0.17 9.05 -3.71
N LEU A 114 -1.00 10.07 -3.94
CA LEU A 114 -1.27 10.54 -5.30
C LEU A 114 -0.15 11.47 -5.75
N PRO A 115 0.26 11.43 -7.05
CA PRO A 115 1.23 12.37 -7.60
C PRO A 115 0.76 13.84 -7.44
N LEU A 116 1.70 14.75 -7.30
CA LEU A 116 1.44 16.20 -7.36
C LEU A 116 0.71 16.57 -8.68
N PRO A 117 -0.29 17.50 -8.69
CA PRO A 117 -0.63 18.48 -7.65
C PRO A 117 -1.72 18.04 -6.68
N LEU A 118 -2.25 16.80 -6.80
CA LEU A 118 -3.28 16.24 -5.94
C LEU A 118 -2.72 15.81 -4.58
N ASN A 119 -1.83 16.58 -4.00
CA ASN A 119 -1.10 16.36 -2.74
C ASN A 119 -1.95 15.97 -1.51
N SER A 120 -3.20 15.66 -1.72
CA SER A 120 -4.07 15.06 -0.74
C SER A 120 -4.05 13.54 -0.90
N GLY A 121 -2.90 12.92 -0.60
CA GLY A 121 -2.85 11.47 -0.52
C GLY A 121 -3.94 10.94 0.39
N LEU A 122 -4.43 9.74 0.15
CA LEU A 122 -5.49 9.12 0.97
C LEU A 122 -5.10 9.04 2.45
N ALA A 123 -3.79 9.01 2.77
CA ALA A 123 -3.29 9.20 4.14
C ALA A 123 -3.72 10.55 4.74
N PHE A 124 -3.72 11.64 3.95
CA PHE A 124 -4.17 12.96 4.39
C PHE A 124 -5.69 13.00 4.65
N LEU A 125 -6.49 12.29 3.83
CA LEU A 125 -7.92 12.12 4.10
C LEU A 125 -8.13 11.37 5.42
N ALA A 126 -7.36 10.30 5.65
CA ALA A 126 -7.42 9.55 6.90
C ALA A 126 -7.13 10.43 8.13
N ILE A 127 -6.16 11.35 8.05
CA ILE A 127 -5.84 12.27 9.17
C ILE A 127 -7.03 13.15 9.52
N LYS A 128 -7.78 13.64 8.52
CA LYS A 128 -8.93 14.53 8.70
C LYS A 128 -10.23 13.83 9.06
N MET A 129 -10.28 12.50 8.89
CA MET A 129 -11.50 11.75 9.20
C MET A 129 -11.80 11.77 10.71
N PRO A 130 -13.09 11.93 11.08
CA PRO A 130 -13.53 11.71 12.46
C PRO A 130 -13.34 10.24 12.85
N SER A 131 -13.10 10.01 14.13
CA SER A 131 -13.11 8.66 14.72
C SER A 131 -14.54 8.15 14.94
N PRO A 132 -14.74 6.81 14.88
CA PRO A 132 -13.79 5.78 14.51
C PRO A 132 -13.54 5.73 13.02
N ARG A 133 -12.30 5.36 12.59
CA ARG A 133 -11.91 5.26 11.18
C ARG A 133 -11.74 3.80 10.78
N THR A 134 -12.19 3.44 9.58
CA THR A 134 -11.82 2.18 8.93
C THR A 134 -10.82 2.49 7.83
N LEU A 135 -9.62 1.94 7.95
CA LEU A 135 -8.48 2.17 7.08
C LEU A 135 -8.14 0.89 6.33
N LYS A 136 -7.47 0.99 5.19
CA LYS A 136 -6.98 -0.20 4.47
C LYS A 136 -5.50 -0.12 4.15
N THR A 137 -4.89 -1.31 3.99
CA THR A 137 -3.50 -1.48 3.58
C THR A 137 -3.29 -2.75 2.77
N HIS A 138 -2.30 -2.72 1.89
CA HIS A 138 -1.69 -3.89 1.23
C HIS A 138 -0.26 -4.14 1.72
N LEU A 139 0.19 -3.41 2.72
CA LEU A 139 1.54 -3.58 3.27
C LEU A 139 1.73 -4.96 3.90
N PRO A 140 2.90 -5.58 3.73
CA PRO A 140 3.30 -6.71 4.57
C PRO A 140 3.35 -6.28 6.04
N VAL A 141 3.15 -7.24 6.94
CA VAL A 141 2.97 -6.97 8.38
C VAL A 141 4.10 -6.17 9.02
N GLN A 142 5.34 -6.40 8.58
CA GLN A 142 6.53 -5.72 9.08
C GLN A 142 6.63 -4.25 8.64
N MET A 143 5.87 -3.85 7.64
CA MET A 143 5.82 -2.50 7.10
C MET A 143 4.59 -1.69 7.56
N VAL A 144 3.73 -2.30 8.38
CA VAL A 144 2.62 -1.57 9.01
C VAL A 144 3.17 -0.54 9.98
N PRO A 145 2.73 0.74 9.91
CA PRO A 145 3.24 1.81 10.76
C PRO A 145 3.22 1.45 12.24
N PRO A 146 4.27 1.79 13.01
CA PRO A 146 4.41 1.42 14.42
C PRO A 146 3.24 1.86 15.30
N SER A 147 2.56 2.96 14.93
CA SER A 147 1.42 3.48 15.68
C SER A 147 0.26 2.49 15.78
N PHE A 148 0.02 1.66 14.75
CA PHE A 148 -1.06 0.65 14.79
C PHE A 148 -0.82 -0.38 15.91
N TRP A 149 0.44 -0.75 16.13
CA TRP A 149 0.81 -1.68 17.20
C TRP A 149 0.79 -1.01 18.56
N LYS A 150 1.31 0.21 18.65
CA LYS A 150 1.34 1.01 19.87
C LYS A 150 -0.08 1.29 20.40
N GLU A 151 -0.99 1.69 19.52
CA GLU A 151 -2.38 1.99 19.87
C GLU A 151 -3.26 0.74 19.97
N ASN A 152 -2.68 -0.45 19.76
CA ASN A 152 -3.38 -1.74 19.84
C ASN A 152 -4.64 -1.78 18.97
N VAL A 153 -4.50 -1.31 17.73
CA VAL A 153 -5.59 -1.20 16.74
C VAL A 153 -6.12 -2.58 16.37
N LYS A 154 -7.43 -2.69 16.16
CA LYS A 154 -8.03 -3.92 15.62
C LYS A 154 -7.67 -4.07 14.15
N ILE A 155 -7.27 -5.28 13.76
CA ILE A 155 -6.86 -5.58 12.38
C ILE A 155 -7.68 -6.75 11.86
N ILE A 156 -8.23 -6.61 10.66
CA ILE A 156 -8.83 -7.72 9.90
C ILE A 156 -7.84 -8.03 8.77
N TYR A 157 -7.25 -9.22 8.80
CA TYR A 157 -6.45 -9.72 7.70
C TYR A 157 -7.24 -10.68 6.82
N MET A 158 -7.39 -10.34 5.54
CA MET A 158 -8.08 -11.18 4.55
C MET A 158 -7.09 -11.79 3.58
N ALA A 159 -7.00 -13.11 3.56
CA ALA A 159 -6.20 -13.88 2.63
C ALA A 159 -7.03 -14.38 1.43
N ARG A 160 -6.37 -14.66 0.34
CA ARG A 160 -6.95 -15.32 -0.85
C ARG A 160 -5.91 -16.24 -1.46
N ASN A 161 -6.37 -17.32 -2.11
CA ASN A 161 -5.52 -18.23 -2.89
C ASN A 161 -4.61 -17.46 -3.86
N ALA A 162 -3.33 -17.87 -3.96
CA ALA A 162 -2.33 -17.22 -4.79
C ALA A 162 -2.72 -17.17 -6.28
N LYS A 163 -3.26 -18.27 -6.81
CA LYS A 163 -3.65 -18.38 -8.22
C LYS A 163 -4.78 -17.41 -8.55
N ASP A 164 -5.78 -17.31 -7.68
CA ASP A 164 -6.91 -16.39 -7.85
C ASP A 164 -6.47 -14.93 -7.72
N SER A 165 -5.56 -14.64 -6.79
CA SER A 165 -4.98 -13.31 -6.63
C SER A 165 -4.18 -12.92 -7.86
N LEU A 166 -3.35 -13.81 -8.39
CA LEU A 166 -2.56 -13.62 -9.62
C LEU A 166 -3.45 -13.26 -10.81
N VAL A 167 -4.46 -14.08 -11.11
CA VAL A 167 -5.37 -13.84 -12.25
C VAL A 167 -6.09 -12.49 -12.10
N SER A 168 -6.67 -12.26 -10.93
CA SER A 168 -7.38 -11.00 -10.64
C SER A 168 -6.45 -9.79 -10.72
N TYR A 169 -5.19 -9.94 -10.30
CA TYR A 169 -4.23 -8.84 -10.30
C TYR A 169 -3.74 -8.53 -11.72
N TYR A 170 -3.49 -9.53 -12.53
CA TYR A 170 -3.15 -9.35 -13.95
C TYR A 170 -4.19 -8.53 -14.68
N HIS A 171 -5.47 -8.94 -14.60
CA HIS A 171 -6.55 -8.20 -15.24
C HIS A 171 -6.73 -6.80 -14.68
N PHE A 172 -6.56 -6.62 -13.37
CA PHE A 172 -6.62 -5.30 -12.75
C PHE A 172 -5.50 -4.39 -13.23
N SER A 173 -4.26 -4.87 -13.34
CA SER A 173 -3.13 -4.09 -13.85
C SER A 173 -3.34 -3.64 -15.29
N ARG A 174 -3.94 -4.50 -16.14
CA ARG A 174 -4.30 -4.14 -17.53
C ARG A 174 -5.38 -3.06 -17.63
N MET A 175 -6.31 -3.04 -16.69
CA MET A 175 -7.42 -2.06 -16.68
C MET A 175 -7.03 -0.74 -16.04
N ASN A 176 -6.09 -0.74 -15.12
CA ASN A 176 -5.73 0.43 -14.33
C ASN A 176 -4.56 1.18 -14.98
N LYS A 177 -4.86 2.34 -15.56
CA LYS A 177 -3.87 3.19 -16.23
C LYS A 177 -2.81 3.80 -15.32
N MET A 178 -2.98 3.69 -14.00
CA MET A 178 -2.01 4.17 -13.00
C MET A 178 -0.91 3.13 -12.73
N PHE A 179 -1.06 1.90 -13.22
CA PHE A 179 -0.09 0.83 -13.04
C PHE A 179 0.71 0.63 -14.33
N PRO A 180 1.95 0.16 -14.22
CA PRO A 180 2.71 -0.30 -15.37
C PRO A 180 1.94 -1.37 -16.13
N ASP A 181 2.14 -1.43 -17.45
CA ASP A 181 1.61 -2.53 -18.25
C ASP A 181 2.20 -3.85 -17.71
N PRO A 182 1.38 -4.83 -17.33
CA PRO A 182 1.88 -6.09 -16.79
C PRO A 182 2.59 -6.97 -17.84
N GLY A 183 2.53 -6.59 -19.12
CA GLY A 183 3.09 -7.39 -20.21
C GLY A 183 2.31 -8.68 -20.51
N PRO A 184 2.93 -9.62 -21.23
CA PRO A 184 2.36 -10.93 -21.52
C PRO A 184 2.07 -11.76 -20.27
N TRP A 185 1.05 -12.59 -20.33
CA TRP A 185 0.61 -13.42 -19.20
C TRP A 185 1.72 -14.30 -18.61
N GLU A 186 2.50 -14.93 -19.47
CA GLU A 186 3.58 -15.84 -19.09
C GLU A 186 4.67 -15.11 -18.29
N GLU A 187 5.05 -13.93 -18.73
CA GLU A 187 6.05 -13.10 -18.06
C GLU A 187 5.51 -12.58 -16.72
N TYR A 188 4.22 -12.23 -16.68
CA TYR A 188 3.59 -11.77 -15.44
C TYR A 188 3.51 -12.87 -14.38
N ILE A 189 3.25 -14.13 -14.76
CA ILE A 189 3.31 -15.27 -13.83
C ILE A 189 4.69 -15.36 -13.17
N GLU A 190 5.76 -15.26 -13.95
CA GLU A 190 7.13 -15.34 -13.41
C GLU A 190 7.47 -14.14 -12.52
N ALA A 191 7.04 -12.94 -12.91
CA ALA A 191 7.19 -11.74 -12.09
C ALA A 191 6.43 -11.86 -10.76
N PHE A 192 5.20 -12.37 -10.78
CA PHE A 192 4.39 -12.59 -9.57
C PHE A 192 5.03 -13.62 -8.64
N LYS A 193 5.48 -14.76 -9.17
CA LYS A 193 6.17 -15.82 -8.42
C LYS A 193 7.45 -15.29 -7.77
N ALA A 194 8.18 -14.43 -8.49
CA ALA A 194 9.41 -13.82 -8.01
C ALA A 194 9.18 -12.62 -7.06
N GLY A 195 7.91 -12.22 -6.81
CA GLY A 195 7.59 -11.04 -6.01
C GLY A 195 7.92 -9.70 -6.69
N LYS A 196 8.16 -9.71 -8.01
CA LYS A 196 8.49 -8.51 -8.82
C LYS A 196 7.23 -7.83 -9.35
N VAL A 197 6.26 -7.64 -8.49
CA VAL A 197 5.01 -6.94 -8.73
C VAL A 197 4.80 -5.89 -7.64
N LEU A 198 3.94 -4.92 -7.88
CA LEU A 198 3.60 -3.92 -6.86
C LEU A 198 3.07 -4.62 -5.61
N TRP A 199 3.50 -4.18 -4.42
CA TRP A 199 3.33 -4.83 -3.10
C TRP A 199 4.08 -6.16 -2.90
N GLY A 200 4.99 -6.54 -3.81
CA GLY A 200 5.95 -7.61 -3.57
C GLY A 200 5.36 -9.02 -3.58
N SER A 201 6.07 -9.92 -2.91
CA SER A 201 5.76 -11.36 -2.87
C SER A 201 4.46 -11.68 -2.13
N TRP A 202 3.53 -12.37 -2.79
CA TRP A 202 2.33 -12.93 -2.17
C TRP A 202 2.69 -13.90 -1.03
N TYR A 203 3.73 -14.72 -1.24
CA TYR A 203 4.16 -15.73 -0.27
C TYR A 203 4.66 -15.09 1.04
N ASP A 204 5.52 -14.07 0.92
CA ASP A 204 6.09 -13.40 2.09
C ASP A 204 5.03 -12.57 2.82
N HIS A 205 4.12 -11.94 2.07
CA HIS A 205 3.00 -11.20 2.63
C HIS A 205 2.08 -12.12 3.45
N VAL A 206 1.62 -13.22 2.86
CA VAL A 206 0.71 -14.15 3.54
C VAL A 206 1.41 -14.83 4.72
N ARG A 207 2.67 -15.24 4.57
CA ARG A 207 3.46 -15.83 5.66
C ARG A 207 3.59 -14.85 6.83
N GLY A 208 4.01 -13.62 6.55
CA GLY A 208 4.20 -12.61 7.60
C GLY A 208 2.91 -12.35 8.39
N TRP A 209 1.78 -12.21 7.71
CA TRP A 209 0.48 -12.03 8.36
C TRP A 209 -0.01 -13.30 9.08
N TRP A 210 0.28 -14.48 8.54
CA TRP A 210 -0.02 -15.76 9.19
C TRP A 210 0.76 -15.94 10.50
N ASP A 211 2.04 -15.61 10.49
CA ASP A 211 2.90 -15.66 11.67
C ASP A 211 2.45 -14.65 12.75
N ALA A 212 1.78 -13.58 12.33
CA ALA A 212 1.22 -12.58 13.24
C ALA A 212 -0.22 -12.88 13.71
N LYS A 213 -0.89 -13.93 13.23
CA LYS A 213 -2.33 -14.20 13.46
C LYS A 213 -2.72 -14.34 14.93
N ASP A 214 -1.77 -14.80 15.77
CA ASP A 214 -2.00 -15.02 17.20
C ASP A 214 -1.76 -13.77 18.05
N ARG A 215 -1.38 -12.64 17.41
CA ARG A 215 -1.29 -11.35 18.11
C ARG A 215 -2.68 -10.88 18.54
N PRO A 216 -2.79 -10.25 19.72
CA PRO A 216 -4.06 -9.68 20.16
C PRO A 216 -4.65 -8.73 19.09
N ARG A 217 -5.96 -8.83 18.90
CA ARG A 217 -6.75 -7.98 17.99
C ARG A 217 -6.53 -8.18 16.48
N ILE A 218 -5.89 -9.26 16.05
CA ILE A 218 -5.86 -9.65 14.64
C ILE A 218 -6.92 -10.74 14.41
N LEU A 219 -7.88 -10.44 13.54
CA LEU A 219 -8.83 -11.40 12.98
C LEU A 219 -8.34 -11.82 11.60
N THR A 220 -7.97 -13.09 11.45
CA THR A 220 -7.57 -13.64 10.15
C THR A 220 -8.71 -14.41 9.52
N SER A 221 -8.99 -14.12 8.26
CA SER A 221 -10.01 -14.82 7.44
C SER A 221 -9.48 -15.09 6.05
N SER A 222 -10.15 -15.97 5.31
CA SER A 222 -9.79 -16.25 3.91
C SER A 222 -11.04 -16.31 3.03
N THR A 223 -10.93 -15.77 1.82
CA THR A 223 -11.92 -16.01 0.78
C THR A 223 -11.70 -17.40 0.22
N ARG A 224 -12.73 -18.26 0.30
CA ARG A 224 -12.77 -19.53 -0.44
C ARG A 224 -13.53 -19.26 -1.73
N THR A 225 -12.95 -19.63 -2.85
CA THR A 225 -13.62 -19.78 -4.14
C THR A 225 -14.08 -21.20 -4.31
#